data_6ad0db109c347524ee4ebbedad1c9421
#
_entry.id   6ad0db109c347524ee4ebbedad1c9421
#
_cell.length_a   1.000
_cell.length_b   1.000
_cell.length_c   1.000
_cell.angle_alpha   90.00
_cell.angle_beta   90.00
_cell.angle_gamma   90.00
#
_symmetry.space_group_name_H-M   'P 1'
#
loop_
_entity.id
_entity.type
_entity.pdbx_description
1 polymer ?
#
loop_
_entity_poly.entity_id
_entity_poly.type
_entity_poly.pdbx_seq_one_letter_code
_entity_poly.pdbx_strand_id
1 'polypeptide(L)'
;TLRFSELVYPDGTINRETFRRAQARDVYILKGEGLETWEPRFTYHGFRYVELTGFPGTPGLDTLRGRVVHTAVETTGSFAASNPLLNQIQRIIRWGQLTNLHSVPTDCPQRDERMGWLGDAHVTAEEAMLNFDMAAFYTNYIRDIRDVQGADGTLTDTVPHKYGSR
;
A
#
# COMPACT_ATOMS: atom_id res chain seq x y z
N THR A 1 -17.67 11.95 4.10
CA THR A 1 -16.21 11.93 4.25
C THR A 1 -15.79 10.55 4.75
N LEU A 2 -14.73 10.00 4.15
CA LEU A 2 -14.05 8.78 4.56
C LEU A 2 -12.71 9.17 5.17
N ARG A 3 -12.37 8.64 6.33
CA ARG A 3 -11.06 8.78 6.96
C ARG A 3 -10.51 7.38 7.26
N PHE A 4 -9.24 7.18 6.97
CA PHE A 4 -8.61 5.86 7.02
C PHE A 4 -7.62 5.76 8.17
N SER A 5 -7.50 4.58 8.78
CA SER A 5 -6.53 4.30 9.84
C SER A 5 -6.15 2.82 9.90
N GLU A 6 -4.97 2.54 10.44
CA GLU A 6 -4.52 1.19 10.77
C GLU A 6 -4.86 0.80 12.21
N LEU A 7 -5.06 1.79 13.07
CA LEU A 7 -5.30 1.61 14.49
C LEU A 7 -6.56 2.35 14.93
N VAL A 8 -7.13 1.88 16.02
CA VAL A 8 -8.21 2.58 16.77
C VAL A 8 -7.79 2.77 18.22
N TYR A 9 -8.32 3.80 18.84
CA TYR A 9 -8.23 4.00 20.27
C TYR A 9 -9.18 3.03 21.00
N PRO A 10 -9.02 2.85 22.34
CA PRO A 10 -9.90 1.96 23.12
C PRO A 10 -11.39 2.34 23.05
N ASP A 11 -11.71 3.59 22.78
CA ASP A 11 -13.08 4.10 22.60
C ASP A 11 -13.66 3.82 21.20
N GLY A 12 -12.88 3.20 20.30
CA GLY A 12 -13.27 2.87 18.93
C GLY A 12 -13.04 3.99 17.90
N THR A 13 -12.59 5.17 18.32
CA THR A 13 -12.23 6.24 17.38
C THR A 13 -10.93 5.91 16.63
N ILE A 14 -10.78 6.41 15.40
CA ILE A 14 -9.59 6.12 14.59
C ILE A 14 -8.35 6.81 15.18
N ASN A 15 -7.25 6.04 15.28
CA ASN A 15 -5.94 6.55 15.64
C ASN A 15 -5.11 6.78 14.38
N ARG A 16 -4.67 8.00 14.14
CA ARG A 16 -3.93 8.40 12.93
C ARG A 16 -2.46 8.76 13.21
N GLU A 17 -1.97 8.48 14.39
CA GLU A 17 -0.59 8.82 14.79
C GLU A 17 0.46 8.17 13.87
N THR A 18 0.22 6.95 13.38
CA THR A 18 1.11 6.25 12.46
C THR A 18 1.16 6.85 11.06
N PHE A 19 0.25 7.77 10.73
CA PHE A 19 0.13 8.38 9.40
C PHE A 19 0.99 9.62 9.21
N ARG A 20 1.65 10.08 10.26
CA ARG A 20 2.45 11.33 10.24
C ARG A 20 1.58 12.50 9.75
N ARG A 21 1.94 13.12 8.61
CA ARG A 21 1.21 14.24 8.00
C ARG A 21 0.22 13.83 6.92
N ALA A 22 0.17 12.54 6.54
CA ALA A 22 -0.77 12.07 5.53
C ALA A 22 -2.21 12.34 5.95
N GLN A 23 -2.99 12.99 5.10
CA GLN A 23 -4.41 13.28 5.40
C GLN A 23 -5.25 11.99 5.40
N ALA A 24 -4.94 11.01 4.55
CA ALA A 24 -5.65 9.75 4.41
C ALA A 24 -7.17 9.95 4.54
N ARG A 25 -7.70 10.81 3.68
CA ARG A 25 -9.09 11.25 3.71
C ARG A 25 -9.61 11.45 2.30
N ASP A 26 -10.79 10.90 2.03
CA ASP A 26 -11.55 11.15 0.81
C ASP A 26 -12.85 11.88 1.14
N VAL A 27 -13.27 12.75 0.25
CA VAL A 27 -14.54 13.47 0.37
C VAL A 27 -15.31 13.25 -0.92
N TYR A 28 -16.52 12.73 -0.79
CA TYR A 28 -17.47 12.63 -1.87
C TYR A 28 -18.70 13.45 -1.53
N ILE A 29 -19.14 14.29 -2.45
CA ILE A 29 -20.35 15.10 -2.32
C ILE A 29 -21.43 14.44 -3.18
N LEU A 30 -22.44 13.90 -2.51
CA LEU A 30 -23.59 13.30 -3.15
C LEU A 30 -24.36 14.36 -3.97
N LYS A 31 -24.85 14.03 -5.14
CA LYS A 31 -25.73 14.90 -5.93
C LYS A 31 -27.17 14.90 -5.41
N GLY A 32 -27.54 13.92 -4.58
CA GLY A 32 -28.80 13.86 -3.87
C GLY A 32 -29.96 13.16 -4.59
N GLU A 33 -29.70 12.47 -5.69
CA GLU A 33 -30.73 11.76 -6.47
C GLU A 33 -30.30 10.31 -6.76
N GLY A 34 -31.13 9.36 -6.33
CA GLY A 34 -30.96 7.95 -6.65
C GLY A 34 -29.76 7.29 -5.97
N LEU A 35 -29.41 6.09 -6.45
CA LEU A 35 -28.24 5.34 -5.99
C LEU A 35 -26.98 5.85 -6.71
N GLU A 36 -25.98 6.19 -5.94
CA GLU A 36 -24.68 6.64 -6.45
C GLU A 36 -23.60 5.64 -6.08
N THR A 37 -22.70 5.35 -7.02
CA THR A 37 -21.50 4.57 -6.79
C THR A 37 -20.29 5.43 -7.12
N TRP A 38 -19.34 5.49 -6.20
CA TRP A 38 -18.14 6.28 -6.34
C TRP A 38 -16.92 5.54 -5.81
N GLU A 39 -15.79 5.78 -6.45
CA GLU A 39 -14.46 5.37 -5.97
C GLU A 39 -13.43 6.47 -6.28
N PRO A 40 -12.40 6.65 -5.43
CA PRO A 40 -11.33 7.59 -5.72
C PRO A 40 -10.53 7.13 -6.94
N ARG A 41 -9.96 8.10 -7.68
CA ARG A 41 -9.08 7.85 -8.84
C ARG A 41 -7.68 8.39 -8.55
N PHE A 42 -6.67 7.65 -9.01
CA PHE A 42 -5.25 8.02 -8.88
C PHE A 42 -4.78 8.21 -7.43
N THR A 43 -5.45 7.56 -6.48
CA THR A 43 -5.06 7.52 -5.08
C THR A 43 -5.41 6.17 -4.47
N TYR A 44 -4.70 5.79 -3.43
CA TYR A 44 -4.99 4.63 -2.59
C TYR A 44 -4.60 4.92 -1.15
N HIS A 45 -5.12 4.13 -0.23
CA HIS A 45 -4.84 4.24 1.19
C HIS A 45 -4.49 2.86 1.76
N GLY A 46 -3.47 2.81 2.62
CA GLY A 46 -3.22 1.66 3.47
C GLY A 46 -4.05 1.82 4.76
N PHE A 47 -4.90 0.85 5.08
CA PHE A 47 -5.78 0.96 6.23
C PHE A 47 -6.32 -0.40 6.71
N ARG A 48 -6.81 -0.42 7.94
CA ARG A 48 -7.62 -1.50 8.52
C ARG A 48 -9.01 -1.02 8.91
N TYR A 49 -9.15 0.27 9.20
CA TYR A 49 -10.39 0.89 9.68
C TYR A 49 -10.74 2.10 8.82
N VAL A 50 -12.04 2.29 8.61
CA VAL A 50 -12.58 3.44 7.90
C VAL A 50 -13.64 4.10 8.76
N GLU A 51 -13.47 5.38 9.04
CA GLU A 51 -14.48 6.21 9.67
C GLU A 51 -15.29 6.90 8.57
N LEU A 52 -16.60 6.71 8.60
CA LEU A 52 -17.54 7.34 7.67
C LEU A 52 -18.33 8.43 8.39
N THR A 53 -18.26 9.66 7.90
CA THR A 53 -19.00 10.80 8.45
C THR A 53 -19.81 11.53 7.39
N GLY A 54 -20.94 12.12 7.80
CA GLY A 54 -21.82 12.86 6.90
C GLY A 54 -22.57 12.00 5.88
N PHE A 55 -22.76 10.72 6.17
CA PHE A 55 -23.59 9.82 5.36
C PHE A 55 -25.07 10.07 5.68
N PRO A 56 -25.96 10.16 4.67
CA PRO A 56 -27.38 10.34 4.93
C PRO A 56 -28.01 9.05 5.46
N GLY A 57 -28.59 9.10 6.64
CA GLY A 57 -29.18 7.94 7.31
C GLY A 57 -28.14 7.03 7.98
N THR A 58 -28.48 5.75 8.15
CA THR A 58 -27.63 4.74 8.79
C THR A 58 -26.92 3.91 7.73
N PRO A 59 -25.57 3.86 7.71
CA PRO A 59 -24.84 3.03 6.75
C PRO A 59 -25.04 1.52 7.05
N GLY A 60 -25.30 0.75 6.02
CA GLY A 60 -25.31 -0.71 6.08
C GLY A 60 -23.95 -1.31 5.71
N LEU A 61 -23.84 -2.65 5.80
CA LEU A 61 -22.59 -3.36 5.43
C LEU A 61 -22.21 -3.20 3.95
N ASP A 62 -23.17 -2.93 3.08
CA ASP A 62 -22.94 -2.70 1.64
C ASP A 62 -22.59 -1.26 1.27
N THR A 63 -22.60 -0.34 2.25
CA THR A 63 -22.32 1.08 2.01
C THR A 63 -20.86 1.30 1.57
N LEU A 64 -19.93 0.52 2.09
CA LEU A 64 -18.51 0.60 1.76
C LEU A 64 -18.00 -0.76 1.33
N ARG A 65 -17.16 -0.76 0.29
CA ARG A 65 -16.45 -1.95 -0.17
C ARG A 65 -14.97 -1.63 -0.31
N GLY A 66 -14.10 -2.36 0.40
CA GLY A 66 -12.65 -2.30 0.22
C GLY A 66 -12.26 -2.95 -1.11
N ARG A 67 -11.44 -2.25 -1.89
CA ARG A 67 -10.82 -2.79 -3.11
C ARG A 67 -9.31 -2.92 -2.89
N VAL A 68 -8.80 -4.12 -3.11
CA VAL A 68 -7.35 -4.36 -3.08
C VAL A 68 -6.74 -3.86 -4.38
N VAL A 69 -5.74 -3.00 -4.27
CA VAL A 69 -5.05 -2.39 -5.42
C VAL A 69 -3.55 -2.58 -5.23
N HIS A 70 -2.91 -3.19 -6.20
CA HIS A 70 -1.46 -3.34 -6.27
C HIS A 70 -1.05 -3.63 -7.72
N THR A 71 0.24 -3.53 -8.04
CA THR A 71 0.76 -4.01 -9.32
C THR A 71 0.49 -5.49 -9.46
N ALA A 72 -0.07 -5.90 -10.59
CA ALA A 72 -0.42 -7.30 -10.85
C ALA A 72 0.84 -8.17 -10.89
N VAL A 73 0.93 -9.10 -9.96
CA VAL A 73 1.94 -10.16 -9.89
C VAL A 73 1.25 -11.47 -9.58
N GLU A 74 1.67 -12.54 -10.26
CA GLU A 74 1.10 -13.87 -10.03
C GLU A 74 1.74 -14.52 -8.81
N THR A 75 0.96 -15.32 -8.08
CA THR A 75 1.47 -16.16 -7.00
C THR A 75 2.19 -17.37 -7.60
N THR A 76 3.46 -17.53 -7.27
CA THR A 76 4.30 -18.65 -7.74
C THR A 76 4.75 -19.58 -6.62
N GLY A 77 4.84 -19.05 -5.39
CA GLY A 77 5.24 -19.83 -4.22
C GLY A 77 4.08 -20.24 -3.34
N SER A 78 4.23 -21.37 -2.68
CA SER A 78 3.32 -21.84 -1.63
C SER A 78 4.11 -22.30 -0.41
N PHE A 79 3.55 -22.05 0.77
CA PHE A 79 4.13 -22.46 2.05
C PHE A 79 3.04 -22.99 2.97
N ALA A 80 3.31 -24.12 3.61
CA ALA A 80 2.47 -24.69 4.66
C ALA A 80 3.32 -25.37 5.71
N ALA A 81 3.00 -25.14 6.97
CA ALA A 81 3.64 -25.79 8.12
C ALA A 81 2.58 -26.32 9.09
N SER A 82 2.96 -27.31 9.90
CA SER A 82 2.09 -27.84 10.97
C SER A 82 1.83 -26.81 12.08
N ASN A 83 2.74 -25.86 12.27
CA ASN A 83 2.56 -24.76 13.23
C ASN A 83 1.71 -23.63 12.61
N PRO A 84 0.51 -23.35 13.14
CA PRO A 84 -0.37 -22.32 12.60
C PRO A 84 0.21 -20.91 12.67
N LEU A 85 1.10 -20.63 13.63
CA LEU A 85 1.78 -19.33 13.72
C LEU A 85 2.66 -19.05 12.50
N LEU A 86 3.39 -20.05 12.01
CA LEU A 86 4.22 -19.90 10.81
C LEU A 86 3.36 -19.63 9.57
N ASN A 87 2.22 -20.29 9.44
CA ASN A 87 1.28 -20.02 8.35
C ASN A 87 0.69 -18.62 8.44
N GLN A 88 0.46 -18.11 9.65
CA GLN A 88 0.00 -16.74 9.86
C GLN A 88 1.08 -15.73 9.49
N ILE A 89 2.33 -15.95 9.91
CA ILE A 89 3.49 -15.11 9.53
C ILE A 89 3.59 -15.04 8.00
N GLN A 90 3.55 -16.18 7.31
CA GLN A 90 3.59 -16.21 5.85
C GLN A 90 2.47 -15.40 5.20
N ARG A 91 1.25 -15.48 5.72
CA ARG A 91 0.12 -14.69 5.20
C ARG A 91 0.33 -13.19 5.36
N ILE A 92 0.80 -12.73 6.52
CA ILE A 92 1.01 -11.30 6.76
C ILE A 92 2.20 -10.77 5.96
N ILE A 93 3.26 -11.57 5.75
CA ILE A 93 4.39 -11.21 4.88
C ILE A 93 3.89 -11.00 3.45
N ARG A 94 3.19 -11.97 2.88
CA ARG A 94 2.62 -11.85 1.52
C ARG A 94 1.69 -10.65 1.36
N TRP A 95 0.85 -10.41 2.37
CA TRP A 95 -0.04 -9.25 2.36
C TRP A 95 0.73 -7.94 2.44
N GLY A 96 1.73 -7.87 3.32
CA GLY A 96 2.64 -6.72 3.43
C GLY A 96 3.37 -6.43 2.11
N GLN A 97 3.85 -7.47 1.43
CA GLN A 97 4.49 -7.33 0.13
C GLN A 97 3.53 -6.76 -0.92
N LEU A 98 2.34 -7.31 -1.07
CA LEU A 98 1.35 -6.83 -2.06
C LEU A 98 0.93 -5.38 -1.81
N THR A 99 0.76 -4.98 -0.55
CA THR A 99 0.37 -3.59 -0.21
C THR A 99 1.47 -2.56 -0.51
N ASN A 100 2.67 -3.01 -0.85
CA ASN A 100 3.82 -2.17 -1.19
C ASN A 100 4.30 -2.36 -2.64
N LEU A 101 3.47 -2.91 -3.53
CA LEU A 101 3.75 -3.02 -4.97
C LEU A 101 2.89 -2.02 -5.76
N HIS A 102 3.42 -0.83 -6.00
CA HIS A 102 2.74 0.23 -6.75
C HIS A 102 3.65 0.80 -7.84
N SER A 103 3.88 0.02 -8.90
CA SER A 103 4.85 0.24 -9.99
C SER A 103 6.31 0.16 -9.54
N VAL A 104 6.59 0.55 -8.30
CA VAL A 104 7.87 0.38 -7.60
C VAL A 104 7.60 -0.30 -6.25
N PRO A 105 8.60 -0.94 -5.62
CA PRO A 105 8.46 -1.42 -4.25
C PRO A 105 8.48 -0.22 -3.31
N THR A 106 7.34 0.05 -2.63
CA THR A 106 7.22 1.16 -1.69
C THR A 106 7.55 0.72 -0.27
N ASP A 107 8.10 1.62 0.53
CA ASP A 107 8.44 1.38 1.94
C ASP A 107 7.21 1.24 2.85
N CYS A 108 6.12 1.87 2.48
CA CYS A 108 4.89 1.88 3.29
C CYS A 108 3.66 2.20 2.44
N PRO A 109 2.45 1.69 2.82
CA PRO A 109 1.23 1.96 2.06
C PRO A 109 0.39 3.12 2.60
N GLN A 110 0.60 3.62 3.85
CA GLN A 110 -0.40 4.43 4.56
C GLN A 110 0.01 5.87 4.85
N ARG A 111 1.31 6.16 5.07
CA ARG A 111 1.79 7.45 5.54
C ARG A 111 2.31 8.35 4.40
N ASP A 112 2.81 9.53 4.73
CA ASP A 112 3.28 10.55 3.78
C ASP A 112 4.68 10.30 3.18
N GLU A 113 5.10 9.06 3.06
CA GLU A 113 6.34 8.58 2.46
C GLU A 113 6.05 7.87 1.13
N ARG A 114 5.80 6.59 1.12
CA ARG A 114 5.41 5.77 -0.05
C ARG A 114 6.37 5.93 -1.22
N MET A 115 7.65 5.69 -0.96
CA MET A 115 8.74 5.85 -1.93
C MET A 115 9.45 4.52 -2.17
N GLY A 116 10.09 4.41 -3.33
CA GLY A 116 10.89 3.25 -3.71
C GLY A 116 12.29 3.32 -3.07
N TRP A 117 12.40 3.12 -1.76
CA TRP A 117 13.67 3.04 -1.07
C TRP A 117 14.46 1.81 -1.50
N LEU A 118 15.70 2.00 -1.91
CA LEU A 118 16.55 0.89 -2.38
C LEU A 118 16.89 -0.10 -1.26
N GLY A 119 17.07 0.39 -0.03
CA GLY A 119 17.33 -0.46 1.13
C GLY A 119 16.16 -1.40 1.43
N ASP A 120 14.94 -0.86 1.47
CA ASP A 120 13.71 -1.64 1.69
C ASP A 120 13.49 -2.65 0.55
N ALA A 121 13.66 -2.22 -0.69
CA ALA A 121 13.58 -3.09 -1.86
C ALA A 121 14.59 -4.23 -1.81
N HIS A 122 15.83 -3.95 -1.40
CA HIS A 122 16.89 -4.96 -1.28
C HIS A 122 16.51 -6.06 -0.28
N VAL A 123 16.10 -5.69 0.93
CA VAL A 123 15.85 -6.69 1.99
C VAL A 123 14.58 -7.51 1.75
N THR A 124 13.63 -7.00 0.95
CA THR A 124 12.37 -7.70 0.63
C THR A 124 12.40 -8.43 -0.71
N ALA A 125 13.42 -8.23 -1.55
CA ALA A 125 13.45 -8.76 -2.90
C ALA A 125 13.39 -10.30 -2.95
N GLU A 126 14.17 -10.98 -2.12
CA GLU A 126 14.21 -12.45 -2.10
C GLU A 126 12.87 -13.03 -1.63
N GLU A 127 12.30 -12.46 -0.57
CA GLU A 127 10.97 -12.85 -0.07
C GLU A 127 9.91 -12.68 -1.17
N ALA A 128 9.91 -11.56 -1.87
CA ALA A 128 8.97 -11.28 -2.95
C ALA A 128 9.11 -12.32 -4.09
N MET A 129 10.33 -12.64 -4.51
CA MET A 129 10.58 -13.63 -5.58
C MET A 129 10.22 -15.07 -5.18
N LEU A 130 10.27 -15.41 -3.89
CA LEU A 130 9.83 -16.71 -3.39
C LEU A 130 8.31 -16.86 -3.40
N ASN A 131 7.57 -15.76 -3.36
CA ASN A 131 6.12 -15.76 -3.26
C ASN A 131 5.40 -15.40 -4.58
N PHE A 132 6.02 -14.58 -5.43
CA PHE A 132 5.39 -14.01 -6.61
C PHE A 132 6.29 -14.04 -7.83
N ASP A 133 5.70 -14.02 -9.02
CA ASP A 133 6.44 -13.75 -10.26
C ASP A 133 6.81 -12.27 -10.32
N MET A 134 8.03 -11.99 -9.93
CA MET A 134 8.58 -10.64 -9.89
C MET A 134 9.40 -10.27 -11.14
N ALA A 135 9.50 -11.15 -12.14
CA ALA A 135 10.40 -10.95 -13.27
C ALA A 135 10.12 -9.64 -14.04
N ALA A 136 8.86 -9.40 -14.42
CA ALA A 136 8.48 -8.17 -15.11
C ALA A 136 8.60 -6.94 -14.21
N PHE A 137 8.17 -7.06 -12.95
CA PHE A 137 8.22 -5.98 -11.97
C PHE A 137 9.65 -5.50 -11.71
N TYR A 138 10.56 -6.42 -11.38
CA TYR A 138 11.95 -6.05 -11.10
C TYR A 138 12.73 -5.66 -12.36
N THR A 139 12.41 -6.22 -13.53
CA THR A 139 12.99 -5.76 -14.78
C THR A 139 12.68 -4.28 -15.03
N ASN A 140 11.45 -3.85 -14.76
CA ASN A 140 11.08 -2.44 -14.84
C ASN A 140 11.79 -1.61 -13.78
N TYR A 141 11.77 -2.04 -12.53
CA TYR A 141 12.41 -1.29 -11.43
C TYR A 141 13.93 -1.14 -11.62
N ILE A 142 14.62 -2.16 -12.14
CA ILE A 142 16.05 -2.06 -12.49
C ILE A 142 16.29 -1.01 -13.58
N ARG A 143 15.37 -0.87 -14.54
CA ARG A 143 15.46 0.20 -15.55
C ARG A 143 15.30 1.57 -14.89
N ASP A 144 14.34 1.72 -13.98
CA ASP A 144 14.14 2.96 -13.23
C ASP A 144 15.41 3.30 -12.41
N ILE A 145 16.05 2.31 -11.77
CA ILE A 145 17.32 2.49 -11.04
C ILE A 145 18.42 2.98 -11.99
N ARG A 146 18.56 2.33 -13.15
CA ARG A 146 19.55 2.74 -14.16
C ARG A 146 19.32 4.16 -14.66
N ASP A 147 18.08 4.56 -14.83
CA ASP A 147 17.73 5.88 -15.37
C ASP A 147 18.06 7.03 -14.39
N VAL A 148 18.20 6.74 -13.09
CA VAL A 148 18.62 7.72 -12.08
C VAL A 148 20.08 7.59 -11.68
N GLN A 149 20.82 6.59 -12.20
CA GLN A 149 22.22 6.37 -11.87
C GLN A 149 23.09 7.53 -12.37
N GLY A 150 23.96 8.03 -11.49
CA GLY A 150 24.95 9.04 -11.85
C GLY A 150 25.99 8.53 -12.84
N ALA A 151 26.63 9.44 -13.59
CA ALA A 151 27.68 9.08 -14.55
C ALA A 151 28.90 8.40 -13.90
N ASP A 152 29.10 8.63 -12.61
CA ASP A 152 30.13 7.99 -11.78
C ASP A 152 29.70 6.64 -11.18
N GLY A 153 28.47 6.19 -11.49
CA GLY A 153 27.91 4.95 -10.99
C GLY A 153 27.15 5.09 -9.67
N THR A 154 27.08 6.28 -9.07
CA THR A 154 26.31 6.48 -7.83
C THR A 154 24.83 6.26 -8.02
N LEU A 155 24.17 5.79 -6.97
CA LEU A 155 22.72 5.60 -6.91
C LEU A 155 22.10 6.55 -5.89
N THR A 156 20.85 6.89 -6.11
CA THR A 156 20.05 7.65 -5.16
C THR A 156 19.45 6.71 -4.09
N ASP A 157 19.07 7.25 -2.93
CA ASP A 157 18.44 6.46 -1.87
C ASP A 157 17.06 5.90 -2.27
N THR A 158 16.36 6.66 -3.11
CA THR A 158 15.01 6.30 -3.60
C THR A 158 14.91 6.32 -5.12
N VAL A 159 14.08 5.44 -5.67
CA VAL A 159 13.82 5.39 -7.12
C VAL A 159 12.29 5.30 -7.35
N PRO A 160 11.69 6.27 -8.06
CA PRO A 160 12.29 7.50 -8.58
C PRO A 160 12.89 8.39 -7.48
N HIS A 161 13.92 9.17 -7.84
CA HIS A 161 14.58 10.06 -6.88
C HIS A 161 13.64 11.21 -6.47
N LYS A 162 13.44 11.36 -5.17
CA LYS A 162 12.61 12.45 -4.61
C LYS A 162 13.28 13.19 -3.47
N TYR A 163 13.98 12.46 -2.61
CA TYR A 163 14.70 13.00 -1.45
C TYR A 163 16.05 12.30 -1.32
N GLY A 164 16.95 12.89 -0.56
CA GLY A 164 18.26 12.35 -0.28
C GLY A 164 19.37 12.96 -1.16
N SER A 165 20.58 12.52 -0.92
CA SER A 165 21.76 12.85 -1.74
C SER A 165 21.79 11.97 -2.99
N ARG A 166 22.28 12.55 -4.08
CA ARG A 166 22.87 11.76 -5.16
C ARG A 166 24.24 11.30 -4.73
#